data_b432480d9e9a82ae2420ee825a8d21cb
#
_entry.id   b432480d9e9a82ae2420ee825a8d21cb
#
_cell.length_a   1.000
_cell.length_b   1.000
_cell.length_c   1.000
_cell.angle_alpha   90.00
_cell.angle_beta   90.00
_cell.angle_gamma   90.00
#
_symmetry.space_group_name_H-M   'P 1'
#
loop_
_entity.id
_entity.type
_entity.pdbx_description
1 polymer ?
#
loop_
_entity_poly.entity_id
_entity_poly.type
_entity_poly.pdbx_seq_one_letter_code
_entity_poly.pdbx_strand_id
1 'polypeptide(L)'
;MLSLTHPRKTPLHSVPASYKLLFLCVAATAMFAISTAPVAISVLLVVMAAYLMLGWDVAKRGASAAHSLWPFVAVIAIWHAYSGDYEQGIVITARLLAAVSLSNLVTMTTRLQDMIDCLSTVARPLRHVGISPKSIAIAIAFVVRFIPEFLDRAERLSLAYRARSGRRASWRIILPLVFSALDDAEAVANALRARGGIER
;
A
#
# COMPACT_ATOMS: atom_id res chain seq x y z
N MET A 1 -12.54 -10.69 -4.25
CA MET A 1 -11.56 -10.94 -3.18
C MET A 1 -10.29 -10.18 -3.53
N LEU A 2 -10.09 -9.00 -2.94
CA LEU A 2 -8.91 -8.16 -3.14
C LEU A 2 -7.80 -8.58 -2.15
N SER A 3 -7.24 -9.78 -2.32
CA SER A 3 -6.01 -10.14 -1.61
C SER A 3 -4.81 -9.73 -2.47
N LEU A 4 -4.23 -8.58 -2.19
CA LEU A 4 -2.94 -8.13 -2.74
C LEU A 4 -1.78 -9.02 -2.25
N THR A 5 -2.06 -9.93 -1.31
CA THR A 5 -1.07 -10.84 -0.73
C THR A 5 -0.95 -12.14 -1.51
N HIS A 6 0.26 -12.65 -1.64
CA HIS A 6 0.57 -13.91 -2.29
C HIS A 6 -0.06 -15.09 -1.51
N PRO A 7 -0.75 -16.07 -2.18
CA PRO A 7 -1.40 -17.21 -1.51
C PRO A 7 -0.43 -18.20 -0.84
N ARG A 8 0.87 -18.16 -1.13
CA ARG A 8 1.88 -19.01 -0.47
C ARG A 8 2.36 -18.39 0.83
N LYS A 9 2.29 -19.15 1.91
CA LYS A 9 2.88 -18.79 3.21
C LYS A 9 4.41 -18.79 3.07
N THR A 10 5.01 -17.62 2.99
CA THR A 10 6.46 -17.45 3.10
C THR A 10 6.86 -17.27 4.56
N PRO A 11 8.07 -17.66 4.99
CA PRO A 11 8.51 -17.49 6.37
C PRO A 11 8.44 -16.03 6.88
N LEU A 12 8.44 -15.06 5.97
CA LEU A 12 8.22 -13.66 6.32
C LEU A 12 6.79 -13.36 6.81
N HIS A 13 5.79 -14.19 6.55
CA HIS A 13 4.42 -13.97 7.04
C HIS A 13 4.30 -14.11 8.57
N SER A 14 5.24 -14.76 9.24
CA SER A 14 5.25 -14.91 10.70
C SER A 14 5.75 -13.66 11.45
N VAL A 15 6.41 -12.73 10.75
CA VAL A 15 6.93 -11.50 11.37
C VAL A 15 5.81 -10.46 11.47
N PRO A 16 5.56 -9.85 12.65
CA PRO A 16 4.55 -8.80 12.82
C PRO A 16 4.77 -7.63 11.84
N ALA A 17 3.68 -7.08 11.31
CA ALA A 17 3.73 -5.98 10.34
C ALA A 17 4.49 -4.75 10.87
N SER A 18 4.40 -4.49 12.18
CA SER A 18 5.08 -3.37 12.83
C SER A 18 6.60 -3.39 12.62
N TYR A 19 7.21 -4.57 12.79
CA TYR A 19 8.68 -4.71 12.60
C TYR A 19 9.08 -4.57 11.14
N LYS A 20 8.27 -5.06 10.20
CA LYS A 20 8.52 -4.91 8.75
C LYS A 20 8.43 -3.46 8.30
N LEU A 21 7.40 -2.75 8.78
CA LEU A 21 7.23 -1.32 8.48
C LEU A 21 8.34 -0.48 9.11
N LEU A 22 8.72 -0.77 10.36
CA LEU A 22 9.84 -0.11 11.01
C LEU A 22 11.15 -0.37 10.25
N PHE A 23 11.40 -1.63 9.88
CA PHE A 23 12.57 -2.00 9.07
C PHE A 23 12.57 -1.27 7.73
N LEU A 24 11.42 -1.18 7.06
CA LEU A 24 11.29 -0.46 5.80
C LEU A 24 11.61 1.03 5.97
N CYS A 25 11.09 1.68 7.01
CA CYS A 25 11.38 3.08 7.31
C CYS A 25 12.87 3.30 7.58
N VAL A 26 13.48 2.47 8.41
CA VAL A 26 14.92 2.55 8.74
C VAL A 26 15.76 2.30 7.49
N ALA A 27 15.45 1.26 6.73
CA ALA A 27 16.19 0.93 5.50
C ALA A 27 16.04 2.04 4.45
N ALA A 28 14.84 2.58 4.24
CA ALA A 28 14.62 3.69 3.32
C ALA A 28 15.41 4.94 3.74
N THR A 29 15.41 5.28 5.03
CA THR A 29 16.19 6.39 5.55
C THR A 29 17.70 6.15 5.42
N ALA A 30 18.18 4.95 5.74
CA ALA A 30 19.58 4.57 5.60
C ALA A 30 20.05 4.63 4.14
N MET A 31 19.19 4.31 3.18
CA MET A 31 19.50 4.44 1.75
C MET A 31 19.83 5.88 1.33
N PHE A 32 19.27 6.90 2.00
CA PHE A 32 19.63 8.29 1.71
C PHE A 32 21.05 8.65 2.13
N ALA A 33 21.61 7.96 3.12
CA ALA A 33 22.98 8.17 3.57
C ALA A 33 24.03 7.53 2.65
N ILE A 34 23.61 6.69 1.70
CA ILE A 34 24.53 6.02 0.76
C ILE A 34 24.89 6.99 -0.36
N SER A 35 26.15 7.37 -0.44
CA SER A 35 26.68 8.30 -1.46
C SER A 35 27.60 7.64 -2.49
N THR A 36 27.99 6.38 -2.29
CA THR A 36 28.96 5.68 -3.15
C THR A 36 28.28 4.59 -4.00
N ALA A 37 28.68 4.50 -5.28
CA ALA A 37 28.12 3.54 -6.21
C ALA A 37 28.28 2.07 -5.78
N PRO A 38 29.44 1.58 -5.28
CA PRO A 38 29.58 0.19 -4.89
C PRO A 38 28.66 -0.22 -3.74
N VAL A 39 28.42 0.68 -2.77
CA VAL A 39 27.50 0.42 -1.66
C VAL A 39 26.06 0.40 -2.14
N ALA A 40 25.65 1.31 -3.03
CA ALA A 40 24.31 1.32 -3.59
C ALA A 40 24.00 0.05 -4.39
N ILE A 41 24.96 -0.42 -5.19
CA ILE A 41 24.84 -1.64 -5.97
C ILE A 41 24.79 -2.87 -5.03
N SER A 42 25.61 -2.92 -3.98
CA SER A 42 25.58 -4.03 -3.04
C SER A 42 24.24 -4.15 -2.32
N VAL A 43 23.62 -3.03 -1.92
CA VAL A 43 22.27 -3.01 -1.33
C VAL A 43 21.22 -3.51 -2.32
N LEU A 44 21.30 -3.08 -3.58
CA LEU A 44 20.39 -3.57 -4.63
C LEU A 44 20.54 -5.08 -4.82
N LEU A 45 21.75 -5.60 -4.84
CA LEU A 45 22.04 -7.04 -4.97
C LEU A 45 21.48 -7.83 -3.77
N VAL A 46 21.62 -7.33 -2.55
CA VAL A 46 21.02 -7.94 -1.34
C VAL A 46 19.50 -8.01 -1.45
N VAL A 47 18.84 -6.94 -1.90
CA VAL A 47 17.39 -6.93 -2.12
C VAL A 47 17.00 -7.93 -3.21
N MET A 48 17.73 -8.00 -4.30
CA MET A 48 17.51 -9.00 -5.36
C MET A 48 17.68 -10.43 -4.87
N ALA A 49 18.72 -10.70 -4.07
CA ALA A 49 18.93 -12.00 -3.45
C ALA A 49 17.76 -12.37 -2.53
N ALA A 50 17.22 -11.43 -1.74
CA ALA A 50 16.05 -11.67 -0.92
C ALA A 50 14.83 -12.09 -1.77
N TYR A 51 14.62 -11.49 -2.93
CA TYR A 51 13.56 -11.91 -3.85
C TYR A 51 13.74 -13.34 -4.36
N LEU A 52 14.97 -13.72 -4.72
CA LEU A 52 15.27 -15.08 -5.20
C LEU A 52 15.06 -16.12 -4.09
N MET A 53 15.42 -15.81 -2.85
CA MET A 53 15.18 -16.69 -1.70
C MET A 53 13.68 -16.88 -1.37
N LEU A 54 12.84 -15.88 -1.67
CA LEU A 54 11.41 -15.99 -1.43
C LEU A 54 10.65 -16.77 -2.52
N GLY A 55 11.28 -17.02 -3.66
CA GLY A 55 10.76 -17.86 -4.72
C GLY A 55 10.58 -17.11 -6.05
N TRP A 56 10.61 -17.89 -7.13
CA TRP A 56 10.55 -17.38 -8.50
C TRP A 56 9.32 -16.55 -8.85
N ASP A 57 8.16 -16.91 -8.25
CA ASP A 57 6.90 -16.18 -8.48
C ASP A 57 6.94 -14.77 -7.88
N VAL A 58 7.58 -14.62 -6.71
CA VAL A 58 7.78 -13.34 -6.04
C VAL A 58 8.78 -12.50 -6.84
N ALA A 59 9.86 -13.11 -7.31
CA ALA A 59 10.86 -12.46 -8.15
C ALA A 59 10.28 -11.94 -9.46
N LYS A 60 9.42 -12.70 -10.15
CA LYS A 60 8.72 -12.24 -11.37
C LYS A 60 7.86 -11.01 -11.12
N ARG A 61 7.11 -10.99 -10.03
CA ARG A 61 6.28 -9.82 -9.68
C ARG A 61 7.12 -8.62 -9.29
N GLY A 62 8.22 -8.83 -8.56
CA GLY A 62 9.21 -7.80 -8.27
C GLY A 62 9.81 -7.21 -9.53
N ALA A 63 10.21 -8.05 -10.47
CA ALA A 63 10.74 -7.63 -11.77
C ALA A 63 9.70 -6.83 -12.59
N SER A 64 8.42 -7.22 -12.56
CA SER A 64 7.35 -6.46 -13.21
C SER A 64 7.16 -5.07 -12.59
N ALA A 65 7.25 -4.97 -11.26
CA ALA A 65 7.21 -3.67 -10.57
C ALA A 65 8.43 -2.80 -10.90
N ALA A 66 9.64 -3.40 -10.92
CA ALA A 66 10.86 -2.73 -11.33
C ALA A 66 10.82 -2.30 -12.81
N HIS A 67 10.24 -3.13 -13.69
CA HIS A 67 10.06 -2.77 -15.09
C HIS A 67 9.15 -1.53 -15.26
N SER A 68 8.16 -1.33 -14.42
CA SER A 68 7.33 -0.12 -14.46
C SER A 68 8.11 1.17 -14.17
N LEU A 69 9.30 1.06 -13.59
CA LEU A 69 10.17 2.20 -13.28
C LEU A 69 11.12 2.56 -14.43
N TRP A 70 11.09 1.82 -15.55
CA TRP A 70 12.01 2.07 -16.67
C TRP A 70 12.01 3.53 -17.18
N PRO A 71 10.88 4.26 -17.25
CA PRO A 71 10.91 5.64 -17.71
C PRO A 71 11.66 6.57 -16.76
N PHE A 72 11.54 6.31 -15.43
CA PHE A 72 12.30 7.07 -14.44
C PHE A 72 13.80 6.79 -14.52
N VAL A 73 14.17 5.52 -14.69
CA VAL A 73 15.56 5.11 -14.89
C VAL A 73 16.12 5.74 -16.16
N ALA A 74 15.36 5.77 -17.26
CA ALA A 74 15.77 6.41 -18.51
C ALA A 74 16.01 7.92 -18.33
N VAL A 75 15.11 8.63 -17.64
CA VAL A 75 15.28 10.06 -17.37
C VAL A 75 16.52 10.33 -16.53
N ILE A 76 16.75 9.55 -15.47
CA ILE A 76 17.95 9.68 -14.63
C ILE A 76 19.21 9.41 -15.45
N ALA A 77 19.21 8.37 -16.28
CA ALA A 77 20.35 8.02 -17.13
C ALA A 77 20.68 9.12 -18.15
N ILE A 78 19.67 9.67 -18.84
CA ILE A 78 19.84 10.74 -19.82
C ILE A 78 20.38 12.01 -19.14
N TRP A 79 19.79 12.37 -17.98
CA TRP A 79 20.22 13.57 -17.25
C TRP A 79 21.68 13.49 -16.79
N HIS A 80 22.07 12.36 -16.19
CA HIS A 80 23.45 12.19 -15.71
C HIS A 80 24.46 11.94 -16.83
N ALA A 81 24.01 11.40 -17.95
CA ALA A 81 24.83 11.34 -19.17
C ALA A 81 25.13 12.73 -19.73
N TYR A 82 24.15 13.64 -19.70
CA TYR A 82 24.33 15.03 -20.13
C TYR A 82 25.18 15.85 -19.13
N SER A 83 24.99 15.60 -17.84
CA SER A 83 25.71 16.28 -16.76
C SER A 83 27.16 15.78 -16.58
N GLY A 84 27.51 14.63 -17.16
CA GLY A 84 28.84 14.01 -17.02
C GLY A 84 29.07 13.28 -15.68
N ASP A 85 28.07 13.21 -14.81
CA ASP A 85 28.16 12.68 -13.45
C ASP A 85 27.57 11.27 -13.35
N TYR A 86 28.23 10.33 -14.04
CA TYR A 86 27.77 8.93 -14.18
C TYR A 86 27.68 8.20 -12.83
N GLU A 87 28.59 8.52 -11.90
CA GLU A 87 28.62 7.85 -10.59
C GLU A 87 27.35 8.18 -9.79
N GLN A 88 26.94 9.43 -9.74
CA GLN A 88 25.69 9.83 -9.10
C GLN A 88 24.47 9.21 -9.78
N GLY A 89 24.45 9.12 -11.11
CA GLY A 89 23.41 8.47 -11.86
C GLY A 89 23.21 7.00 -11.45
N ILE A 90 24.31 6.26 -11.29
CA ILE A 90 24.28 4.88 -10.83
C ILE A 90 23.77 4.79 -9.38
N VAL A 91 24.23 5.65 -8.48
CA VAL A 91 23.78 5.68 -7.08
C VAL A 91 22.29 5.91 -6.98
N ILE A 92 21.77 6.93 -7.67
CA ILE A 92 20.35 7.30 -7.64
C ILE A 92 19.49 6.17 -8.22
N THR A 93 19.90 5.60 -9.33
CA THR A 93 19.18 4.49 -10.00
C THR A 93 19.14 3.24 -9.11
N ALA A 94 20.29 2.84 -8.57
CA ALA A 94 20.38 1.66 -7.69
C ALA A 94 19.56 1.87 -6.41
N ARG A 95 19.59 3.06 -5.81
CA ARG A 95 18.81 3.43 -4.64
C ARG A 95 17.30 3.40 -4.94
N LEU A 96 16.87 3.98 -6.05
CA LEU A 96 15.46 3.98 -6.48
C LEU A 96 14.96 2.55 -6.64
N LEU A 97 15.69 1.72 -7.39
CA LEU A 97 15.31 0.33 -7.62
C LEU A 97 15.29 -0.49 -6.33
N ALA A 98 16.28 -0.31 -5.46
CA ALA A 98 16.34 -1.00 -4.18
C ALA A 98 15.18 -0.59 -3.24
N ALA A 99 14.89 0.71 -3.12
CA ALA A 99 13.82 1.22 -2.28
C ALA A 99 12.44 0.74 -2.74
N VAL A 100 12.15 0.85 -4.03
CA VAL A 100 10.86 0.40 -4.58
C VAL A 100 10.72 -1.12 -4.50
N SER A 101 11.78 -1.87 -4.79
CA SER A 101 11.77 -3.32 -4.64
C SER A 101 11.53 -3.73 -3.20
N LEU A 102 12.21 -3.12 -2.23
CA LEU A 102 12.01 -3.41 -0.81
C LEU A 102 10.59 -3.09 -0.35
N SER A 103 10.03 -1.94 -0.75
CA SER A 103 8.64 -1.57 -0.45
C SER A 103 7.64 -2.55 -1.04
N ASN A 104 7.86 -2.97 -2.28
CA ASN A 104 7.01 -3.95 -2.95
C ASN A 104 7.07 -5.32 -2.24
N LEU A 105 8.25 -5.75 -1.81
CA LEU A 105 8.44 -6.98 -1.05
C LEU A 105 7.65 -6.95 0.27
N VAL A 106 7.72 -5.84 1.02
CA VAL A 106 6.95 -5.66 2.27
C VAL A 106 5.45 -5.68 1.97
N THR A 107 4.99 -5.00 0.92
CA THR A 107 3.58 -4.96 0.52
C THR A 107 3.05 -6.35 0.15
N MET A 108 3.83 -7.15 -0.59
CA MET A 108 3.44 -8.52 -0.97
C MET A 108 3.42 -9.50 0.22
N THR A 109 4.21 -9.23 1.25
CA THR A 109 4.36 -10.12 2.42
C THR A 109 3.54 -9.69 3.63
N THR A 110 2.87 -8.54 3.57
CA THR A 110 2.09 -8.01 4.70
C THR A 110 0.60 -7.95 4.34
N ARG A 111 -0.25 -8.49 5.21
CA ARG A 111 -1.69 -8.44 5.00
C ARG A 111 -2.23 -7.05 5.33
N LEU A 112 -3.27 -6.64 4.63
CA LEU A 112 -3.93 -5.36 4.91
C LEU A 112 -4.41 -5.26 6.37
N GLN A 113 -4.91 -6.36 6.94
CA GLN A 113 -5.34 -6.41 8.34
C GLN A 113 -4.19 -6.13 9.30
N ASP A 114 -3.02 -6.74 9.08
CA ASP A 114 -1.84 -6.53 9.92
C ASP A 114 -1.32 -5.08 9.83
N MET A 115 -1.47 -4.43 8.66
CA MET A 115 -1.16 -3.00 8.48
C MET A 115 -2.13 -2.12 9.27
N ILE A 116 -3.41 -2.45 9.29
CA ILE A 116 -4.45 -1.73 10.02
C ILE A 116 -4.20 -1.86 11.54
N ASP A 117 -3.85 -3.05 12.01
CA ASP A 117 -3.54 -3.29 13.43
C ASP A 117 -2.29 -2.50 13.87
N CYS A 118 -1.28 -2.45 13.01
CA CYS A 118 -0.09 -1.61 13.23
C CYS A 118 -0.48 -0.13 13.31
N LEU A 119 -1.28 0.37 12.36
CA LEU A 119 -1.74 1.76 12.33
C LEU A 119 -2.55 2.11 13.58
N SER A 120 -3.42 1.22 14.03
CA SER A 120 -4.21 1.40 15.26
C SER A 120 -3.32 1.50 16.51
N THR A 121 -2.21 0.78 16.52
CA THR A 121 -1.22 0.82 17.61
C THR A 121 -0.42 2.11 17.61
N VAL A 122 0.03 2.57 16.43
CA VAL A 122 0.73 3.85 16.25
C VAL A 122 -0.20 5.03 16.54
N ALA A 123 -1.49 4.89 16.29
CA ALA A 123 -2.49 5.92 16.58
C ALA A 123 -2.85 6.04 18.07
N ARG A 124 -2.39 5.12 18.93
CA ARG A 124 -2.67 5.20 20.39
C ARG A 124 -2.28 6.52 21.06
N PRO A 125 -1.11 7.15 20.75
CA PRO A 125 -0.75 8.44 21.36
C PRO A 125 -1.69 9.60 20.95
N LEU A 126 -2.47 9.47 19.85
CA LEU A 126 -3.49 10.46 19.47
C LEU A 126 -4.62 10.59 20.52
N ARG A 127 -4.68 9.67 21.49
CA ARG A 127 -5.57 9.78 22.66
C ARG A 127 -5.39 11.11 23.42
N HIS A 128 -4.18 11.67 23.40
CA HIS A 128 -3.90 12.95 24.05
C HIS A 128 -4.51 14.15 23.30
N VAL A 129 -4.95 13.97 22.05
CA VAL A 129 -5.61 14.99 21.20
C VAL A 129 -7.14 14.89 21.30
N GLY A 130 -7.69 14.12 22.26
CA GLY A 130 -9.14 14.00 22.47
C GLY A 130 -9.85 13.00 21.55
N ILE A 131 -9.12 12.23 20.73
CA ILE A 131 -9.69 11.22 19.86
C ILE A 131 -9.63 9.86 20.58
N SER A 132 -10.79 9.25 20.84
CA SER A 132 -10.85 7.94 21.50
C SER A 132 -10.23 6.85 20.58
N PRO A 133 -9.27 6.05 21.08
CA PRO A 133 -8.72 4.92 20.30
C PRO A 133 -9.80 3.90 19.90
N LYS A 134 -10.87 3.78 20.70
CA LYS A 134 -12.02 2.93 20.37
C LYS A 134 -12.74 3.42 19.12
N SER A 135 -12.91 4.76 18.97
CA SER A 135 -13.56 5.35 17.81
C SER A 135 -12.77 5.09 16.53
N ILE A 136 -11.44 5.20 16.60
CA ILE A 136 -10.56 4.91 15.45
C ILE A 136 -10.63 3.43 15.08
N ALA A 137 -10.54 2.53 16.07
CA ALA A 137 -10.61 1.10 15.82
C ALA A 137 -11.94 0.67 15.19
N ILE A 138 -13.05 1.25 15.67
CA ILE A 138 -14.39 1.01 15.11
C ILE A 138 -14.49 1.58 13.69
N ALA A 139 -13.99 2.80 13.44
CA ALA A 139 -14.00 3.40 12.11
C ALA A 139 -13.22 2.54 11.10
N ILE A 140 -12.02 2.05 11.48
CA ILE A 140 -11.23 1.16 10.65
C ILE A 140 -11.97 -0.16 10.39
N ALA A 141 -12.58 -0.76 11.41
CA ALA A 141 -13.36 -1.98 11.27
C ALA A 141 -14.54 -1.80 10.28
N PHE A 142 -15.22 -0.65 10.34
CA PHE A 142 -16.27 -0.31 9.38
C PHE A 142 -15.72 -0.13 7.97
N VAL A 143 -14.62 0.58 7.79
CA VAL A 143 -13.99 0.73 6.46
C VAL A 143 -13.68 -0.64 5.85
N VAL A 144 -13.04 -1.54 6.60
CA VAL A 144 -12.71 -2.89 6.13
C VAL A 144 -13.96 -3.68 5.75
N ARG A 145 -15.03 -3.55 6.54
CA ARG A 145 -16.30 -4.24 6.28
C ARG A 145 -17.03 -3.66 5.07
N PHE A 146 -17.04 -2.35 4.90
CA PHE A 146 -17.80 -1.70 3.83
C PHE A 146 -17.09 -1.71 2.47
N ILE A 147 -15.76 -1.86 2.42
CA ILE A 147 -15.02 -1.95 1.15
C ILE A 147 -15.63 -2.99 0.19
N PRO A 148 -15.80 -4.28 0.57
CA PRO A 148 -16.38 -5.26 -0.34
C PRO A 148 -17.82 -4.91 -0.74
N GLU A 149 -18.62 -4.40 0.19
CA GLU A 149 -20.01 -4.00 -0.09
C GLU A 149 -20.09 -2.85 -1.12
N PHE A 150 -19.22 -1.83 -0.97
CA PHE A 150 -19.15 -0.75 -1.96
C PHE A 150 -18.68 -1.21 -3.33
N LEU A 151 -17.74 -2.16 -3.38
CA LEU A 151 -17.30 -2.75 -4.65
C LEU A 151 -18.41 -3.49 -5.36
N ASP A 152 -19.18 -4.31 -4.65
CA ASP A 152 -20.33 -5.03 -5.20
C ASP A 152 -21.42 -4.06 -5.65
N ARG A 153 -21.67 -3.00 -4.89
CA ARG A 153 -22.64 -1.93 -5.23
C ARG A 153 -22.19 -1.14 -6.45
N ALA A 154 -20.91 -0.80 -6.54
CA ALA A 154 -20.33 -0.13 -7.70
C ALA A 154 -20.43 -0.99 -8.96
N GLU A 155 -20.22 -2.32 -8.85
CA GLU A 155 -20.39 -3.24 -9.96
C GLU A 155 -21.83 -3.30 -10.43
N ARG A 156 -22.81 -3.43 -9.51
CA ARG A 156 -24.25 -3.41 -9.84
C ARG A 156 -24.67 -2.12 -10.51
N LEU A 157 -24.23 -0.97 -10.00
CA LEU A 157 -24.48 0.35 -10.60
C LEU A 157 -23.86 0.46 -11.99
N SER A 158 -22.66 -0.07 -12.17
CA SER A 158 -21.99 -0.15 -13.48
C SER A 158 -22.76 -0.96 -14.49
N LEU A 159 -23.25 -2.15 -14.10
CA LEU A 159 -24.08 -3.00 -14.93
C LEU A 159 -25.42 -2.33 -15.28
N ALA A 160 -26.09 -1.73 -14.30
CA ALA A 160 -27.35 -1.00 -14.52
C ALA A 160 -27.16 0.19 -15.47
N TYR A 161 -26.06 0.94 -15.33
CA TYR A 161 -25.73 2.04 -16.23
C TYR A 161 -25.48 1.55 -17.66
N ARG A 162 -24.75 0.44 -17.82
CA ARG A 162 -24.51 -0.18 -19.14
C ARG A 162 -25.79 -0.62 -19.80
N ALA A 163 -26.71 -1.25 -19.05
CA ALA A 163 -27.99 -1.70 -19.57
C ALA A 163 -28.86 -0.54 -20.09
N ARG A 164 -28.76 0.64 -19.46
CA ARG A 164 -29.55 1.82 -19.86
C ARG A 164 -28.90 2.68 -20.95
N SER A 165 -27.57 2.79 -20.94
CA SER A 165 -26.86 3.73 -21.83
C SER A 165 -26.09 3.07 -22.96
N GLY A 166 -25.89 1.75 -22.93
CA GLY A 166 -25.04 1.01 -23.87
C GLY A 166 -23.54 1.38 -23.77
N ARG A 167 -23.18 2.31 -22.87
CA ARG A 167 -21.81 2.80 -22.70
C ARG A 167 -21.16 2.23 -21.45
N ARG A 168 -19.82 2.23 -21.39
CA ARG A 168 -19.10 1.86 -20.17
C ARG A 168 -19.41 2.83 -19.03
N ALA A 169 -19.46 2.33 -17.81
CA ALA A 169 -19.66 3.14 -16.62
C ALA A 169 -18.62 4.26 -16.57
N SER A 170 -19.12 5.47 -16.41
CA SER A 170 -18.34 6.68 -16.32
C SER A 170 -18.33 7.19 -14.88
N TRP A 171 -17.59 8.26 -14.59
CA TRP A 171 -17.59 8.97 -13.32
C TRP A 171 -18.99 9.30 -12.76
N ARG A 172 -20.01 9.29 -13.61
CA ARG A 172 -21.44 9.52 -13.24
C ARG A 172 -21.99 8.52 -12.22
N ILE A 173 -21.40 7.33 -12.07
CA ILE A 173 -21.82 6.36 -11.04
C ILE A 173 -21.25 6.71 -9.65
N ILE A 174 -20.24 7.60 -9.57
CA ILE A 174 -19.62 7.98 -8.30
C ILE A 174 -20.63 8.71 -7.43
N LEU A 175 -21.43 9.62 -7.99
CA LEU A 175 -22.40 10.40 -7.23
C LEU A 175 -23.47 9.53 -6.53
N PRO A 176 -24.16 8.61 -7.21
CA PRO A 176 -25.06 7.66 -6.54
C PRO A 176 -24.37 6.77 -5.50
N LEU A 177 -23.11 6.39 -5.74
CA LEU A 177 -22.35 5.59 -4.80
C LEU A 177 -22.02 6.38 -3.51
N VAL A 178 -21.66 7.67 -3.65
CA VAL A 178 -21.40 8.56 -2.51
C VAL A 178 -22.67 8.79 -1.68
N PHE A 179 -23.82 9.05 -2.32
CA PHE A 179 -25.09 9.18 -1.58
C PHE A 179 -25.42 7.91 -0.81
N SER A 180 -25.29 6.75 -1.45
CA SER A 180 -25.49 5.48 -0.76
C SER A 180 -24.52 5.28 0.41
N ALA A 181 -23.26 5.74 0.31
CA ALA A 181 -22.29 5.67 1.40
C ALA A 181 -22.69 6.58 2.58
N LEU A 182 -23.25 7.77 2.28
CA LEU A 182 -23.74 8.70 3.31
C LEU A 182 -24.95 8.12 4.05
N ASP A 183 -25.90 7.52 3.32
CA ASP A 183 -27.08 6.86 3.90
C ASP A 183 -26.66 5.71 4.83
N ASP A 184 -25.69 4.88 4.40
CA ASP A 184 -25.15 3.80 5.24
C ASP A 184 -24.43 4.35 6.48
N ALA A 185 -23.67 5.44 6.36
CA ALA A 185 -23.01 6.10 7.47
C ALA A 185 -24.00 6.65 8.49
N GLU A 186 -25.11 7.26 8.04
CA GLU A 186 -26.18 7.76 8.90
C GLU A 186 -26.88 6.60 9.62
N ALA A 187 -27.20 5.52 8.92
CA ALA A 187 -27.80 4.33 9.51
C ALA A 187 -26.91 3.72 10.61
N VAL A 188 -25.60 3.61 10.36
CA VAL A 188 -24.62 3.13 11.35
C VAL A 188 -24.53 4.09 12.53
N ALA A 189 -24.49 5.40 12.30
CA ALA A 189 -24.43 6.41 13.36
C ALA A 189 -25.67 6.32 14.28
N ASN A 190 -26.86 6.17 13.70
CA ASN A 190 -28.10 6.00 14.43
C ASN A 190 -28.14 4.70 15.22
N ALA A 191 -27.66 3.58 14.63
CA ALA A 191 -27.56 2.30 15.33
C ALA A 191 -26.57 2.35 16.50
N LEU A 192 -25.44 3.06 16.35
CA LEU A 192 -24.47 3.24 17.44
C LEU A 192 -25.02 4.11 18.55
N ARG A 193 -25.74 5.20 18.24
CA ARG A 193 -26.42 6.06 19.23
C ARG A 193 -27.45 5.26 20.02
N ALA A 194 -28.26 4.42 19.35
CA ALA A 194 -29.25 3.58 20.00
C ALA A 194 -28.64 2.55 20.97
N ARG A 195 -27.38 2.15 20.74
CA ARG A 195 -26.63 1.22 21.62
C ARG A 195 -25.82 1.94 22.71
N GLY A 196 -25.99 3.24 22.90
CA GLY A 196 -25.32 4.02 23.94
C GLY A 196 -24.04 4.73 23.50
N GLY A 197 -23.77 4.79 22.19
CA GLY A 197 -22.60 5.47 21.65
C GLY A 197 -21.30 4.65 21.71
N ILE A 198 -20.18 5.30 21.33
CA ILE A 198 -18.85 4.67 21.29
C ILE A 198 -18.13 4.76 22.65
N GLU A 199 -18.61 5.62 23.55
CA GLU A 199 -17.90 6.02 24.78
C GLU A 199 -18.32 5.26 26.05
N ARG A 200 -19.10 4.21 25.93
CA ARG A 200 -19.41 3.32 27.06
C ARG A 200 -18.61 2.04 27.03
#